data_5d4707252c04af0042161a7d489a07bc
#
_entry.id   5d4707252c04af0042161a7d489a07bc
#
_cell.length_a   1.000
_cell.length_b   1.000
_cell.length_c   1.000
_cell.angle_alpha   90.00
_cell.angle_beta   90.00
_cell.angle_gamma   90.00
#
_symmetry.space_group_name_H-M   'P 1'
#
loop_
_entity.id
_entity.type
_entity.pdbx_description
1 polymer ?
#
loop_
_entity_poly.entity_id
_entity_poly.type
_entity_poly.pdbx_seq_one_letter_code
_entity_poly.pdbx_strand_id
1 'polypeptide(L)'
;MKTLYNLTKRNCRLFFKDKGLFFTSLITPAILLVLYITFLAKTFKDSFLSYMGDFSMNESLIDAVVGGQLISSLLAVSCVTVAFCSNLLMVQDKVTGSIKDLRITPVRTSALAVGYFCSTAVATGIVGIVAFGLCLLYLAQMGFYMSLLDVLAVLLDVVLLTLFGTALSSAVNFHLSTNGQ
;
A
#
# COMPACT_ATOMS: atom_id res chain seq x y z
N MET A 1 9.23 25.11 -5.53
CA MET A 1 8.27 24.46 -4.62
C MET A 1 6.83 24.44 -5.14
N LYS A 2 6.25 25.56 -5.60
CA LYS A 2 4.86 25.62 -6.10
C LYS A 2 4.57 24.64 -7.26
N THR A 3 5.51 24.49 -8.17
CA THR A 3 5.37 23.59 -9.34
C THR A 3 5.29 22.13 -8.95
N LEU A 4 6.16 21.68 -8.01
CA LEU A 4 6.14 20.31 -7.49
C LEU A 4 4.82 19.99 -6.79
N TYR A 5 4.37 20.89 -5.92
CA TYR A 5 3.09 20.75 -5.24
C TYR A 5 1.91 20.63 -6.22
N ASN A 6 1.87 21.47 -7.24
CA ASN A 6 0.81 21.44 -8.25
C ASN A 6 0.83 20.14 -9.07
N LEU A 7 2.02 19.63 -9.43
CA LEU A 7 2.17 18.34 -10.11
C LEU A 7 1.70 17.17 -9.24
N THR A 8 2.15 17.11 -8.00
CA THR A 8 1.72 16.09 -7.04
C THR A 8 0.21 16.12 -6.85
N LYS A 9 -0.38 17.31 -6.64
CA LYS A 9 -1.82 17.48 -6.49
C LYS A 9 -2.60 17.05 -7.74
N ARG A 10 -2.11 17.40 -8.94
CA ARG A 10 -2.71 16.96 -10.22
C ARG A 10 -2.72 15.43 -10.31
N ASN A 11 -1.58 14.80 -10.06
CA ASN A 11 -1.43 13.37 -10.22
C ASN A 11 -2.26 12.59 -9.17
N CYS A 12 -2.27 13.03 -7.92
CA CYS A 12 -3.17 12.48 -6.90
C CYS A 12 -4.64 12.61 -7.33
N ARG A 13 -5.05 13.78 -7.82
CA ARG A 13 -6.42 13.99 -8.29
C ARG A 13 -6.78 13.08 -9.46
N LEU A 14 -5.86 12.85 -10.39
CA LEU A 14 -6.06 11.94 -11.52
C LEU A 14 -6.21 10.49 -11.04
N PHE A 15 -5.35 10.03 -10.12
CA PHE A 15 -5.45 8.69 -9.56
C PHE A 15 -6.81 8.43 -8.89
N PHE A 16 -7.26 9.33 -8.02
CA PHE A 16 -8.56 9.18 -7.34
C PHE A 16 -9.78 9.41 -8.24
N LYS A 17 -9.62 10.14 -9.36
CA LYS A 17 -10.67 10.34 -10.35
C LYS A 17 -10.80 9.17 -11.31
N ASP A 18 -9.70 8.47 -11.58
CA ASP A 18 -9.71 7.26 -12.40
C ASP A 18 -10.26 6.09 -11.58
N LYS A 19 -11.55 5.81 -11.78
CA LYS A 19 -12.26 4.71 -11.09
C LYS A 19 -11.58 3.36 -11.34
N GLY A 20 -11.03 3.14 -12.53
CA GLY A 20 -10.34 1.90 -12.88
C GLY A 20 -9.10 1.68 -12.00
N LEU A 21 -8.18 2.65 -11.97
CA LEU A 21 -6.97 2.57 -11.15
C LEU A 21 -7.27 2.49 -9.65
N PHE A 22 -8.22 3.30 -9.18
CA PHE A 22 -8.61 3.31 -7.78
C PHE A 22 -9.20 1.98 -7.32
N PHE A 23 -10.20 1.45 -8.05
CA PHE A 23 -10.80 0.16 -7.70
C PHE A 23 -9.81 -1.00 -7.82
N THR A 24 -8.97 -1.01 -8.86
CA THR A 24 -7.93 -2.03 -9.01
C THR A 24 -6.96 -2.03 -7.83
N SER A 25 -6.60 -0.86 -7.31
CA SER A 25 -5.73 -0.74 -6.14
C SER A 25 -6.37 -1.25 -4.84
N LEU A 26 -7.70 -1.13 -4.70
CA LEU A 26 -8.45 -1.61 -3.53
C LEU A 26 -8.80 -3.10 -3.59
N ILE A 27 -8.88 -3.69 -4.78
CA ILE A 27 -9.21 -5.10 -4.95
C ILE A 27 -8.21 -6.00 -4.21
N THR A 28 -6.92 -5.71 -4.31
CA THR A 28 -5.87 -6.55 -3.67
C THR A 28 -5.99 -6.59 -2.15
N PRO A 29 -6.05 -5.47 -1.41
CA PRO A 29 -6.29 -5.50 0.03
C PRO A 29 -7.59 -6.19 0.41
N ALA A 30 -8.67 -5.98 -0.37
CA ALA A 30 -9.97 -6.59 -0.09
C ALA A 30 -9.94 -8.11 -0.26
N ILE A 31 -9.36 -8.62 -1.36
CA ILE A 31 -9.22 -10.06 -1.59
C ILE A 31 -8.35 -10.69 -0.51
N LEU A 32 -7.21 -10.07 -0.15
CA LEU A 32 -6.35 -10.58 0.91
C LEU A 32 -7.06 -10.65 2.25
N LEU A 33 -7.85 -9.63 2.60
CA LEU A 33 -8.64 -9.63 3.83
C LEU A 33 -9.66 -10.78 3.84
N VAL A 34 -10.39 -10.98 2.74
CA VAL A 34 -11.36 -12.07 2.62
C VAL A 34 -10.69 -13.44 2.71
N LEU A 35 -9.57 -13.64 1.99
CA LEU A 35 -8.79 -14.88 2.06
C LEU A 35 -8.27 -15.16 3.47
N TYR A 36 -7.84 -14.11 4.16
CA TYR A 36 -7.39 -14.25 5.53
C TYR A 36 -8.52 -14.71 6.45
N ILE A 37 -9.65 -14.01 6.43
CA ILE A 37 -10.80 -14.32 7.29
C ILE A 37 -11.32 -15.73 7.02
N THR A 38 -11.38 -16.17 5.76
CA THR A 38 -11.98 -17.46 5.37
C THR A 38 -11.04 -18.63 5.58
N PHE A 39 -9.75 -18.45 5.35
CA PHE A 39 -8.81 -19.57 5.28
C PHE A 39 -7.54 -19.39 6.13
N LEU A 40 -6.85 -18.26 5.98
CA LEU A 40 -5.52 -18.10 6.58
C LEU A 40 -5.54 -18.02 8.10
N ALA A 41 -6.54 -17.37 8.70
CA ALA A 41 -6.64 -17.22 10.15
C ALA A 41 -6.66 -18.59 10.84
N LYS A 42 -7.45 -19.53 10.33
CA LYS A 42 -7.52 -20.89 10.84
C LYS A 42 -6.20 -21.64 10.64
N THR A 43 -5.64 -21.58 9.44
CA THR A 43 -4.37 -22.25 9.11
C THR A 43 -3.22 -21.74 9.98
N PHE A 44 -3.13 -20.44 10.22
CA PHE A 44 -2.12 -19.86 11.10
C PHE A 44 -2.32 -20.29 12.55
N LYS A 45 -3.58 -20.32 13.05
CA LYS A 45 -3.89 -20.77 14.39
C LYS A 45 -3.52 -22.24 14.57
N ASP A 46 -3.89 -23.11 13.64
CA ASP A 46 -3.57 -24.54 13.67
C ASP A 46 -2.05 -24.80 13.58
N SER A 47 -1.35 -24.07 12.72
CA SER A 47 0.09 -24.15 12.62
C SER A 47 0.78 -23.71 13.89
N PHE A 48 0.35 -22.58 14.47
CA PHE A 48 0.92 -22.06 15.71
C PHE A 48 0.76 -23.05 16.86
N LEU A 49 -0.44 -23.64 17.01
CA LEU A 49 -0.74 -24.65 18.02
C LEU A 49 0.11 -25.93 17.82
N SER A 50 0.33 -26.35 16.58
CA SER A 50 1.17 -27.53 16.28
C SER A 50 2.64 -27.33 16.62
N TYR A 51 3.16 -26.12 16.54
CA TYR A 51 4.53 -25.78 16.93
C TYR A 51 4.71 -25.66 18.44
N MET A 52 3.68 -25.28 19.17
CA MET A 52 3.73 -25.06 20.62
C MET A 52 3.64 -26.32 21.45
N GLY A 53 3.14 -27.45 20.92
CA GLY A 53 2.99 -28.71 21.65
C GLY A 53 2.12 -28.58 22.90
N ASP A 54 2.61 -29.08 24.04
CA ASP A 54 1.88 -29.10 25.35
C ASP A 54 1.91 -27.76 26.12
N PHE A 55 2.40 -26.67 25.51
CA PHE A 55 2.40 -25.35 26.15
C PHE A 55 0.98 -24.75 26.12
N SER A 56 0.30 -24.75 27.27
CA SER A 56 -1.01 -24.10 27.42
C SER A 56 -0.85 -22.58 27.42
N MET A 57 -0.94 -21.96 26.24
CA MET A 57 -1.06 -20.50 26.12
C MET A 57 -2.52 -20.05 26.23
N ASN A 58 -2.69 -18.83 26.74
CA ASN A 58 -4.00 -18.20 26.80
C ASN A 58 -4.51 -17.96 25.35
N GLU A 59 -5.75 -18.36 25.06
CA GLU A 59 -6.35 -18.20 23.71
C GLU A 59 -6.26 -16.75 23.18
N SER A 60 -6.36 -15.77 24.09
CA SER A 60 -6.24 -14.35 23.74
C SER A 60 -4.85 -13.98 23.18
N LEU A 61 -3.79 -14.63 23.63
CA LEU A 61 -2.43 -14.41 23.11
C LEU A 61 -2.25 -15.02 21.71
N ILE A 62 -2.86 -16.19 21.48
CA ILE A 62 -2.83 -16.83 20.16
C ILE A 62 -3.55 -15.95 19.14
N ASP A 63 -4.73 -15.46 19.48
CA ASP A 63 -5.52 -14.58 18.61
C ASP A 63 -4.80 -13.24 18.36
N ALA A 64 -4.05 -12.73 19.35
CA ALA A 64 -3.20 -11.54 19.19
C ALA A 64 -2.07 -11.76 18.16
N VAL A 65 -1.35 -12.89 18.28
CA VAL A 65 -0.26 -13.22 17.34
C VAL A 65 -0.79 -13.42 15.92
N VAL A 66 -1.89 -14.16 15.79
CA VAL A 66 -2.55 -14.41 14.49
C VAL A 66 -3.06 -13.08 13.88
N GLY A 67 -3.65 -12.20 14.69
CA GLY A 67 -4.09 -10.88 14.27
C GLY A 67 -2.94 -9.96 13.84
N GLY A 68 -1.82 -9.99 14.58
CA GLY A 68 -0.60 -9.25 14.22
C GLY A 68 -0.01 -9.73 12.88
N GLN A 69 -0.01 -11.04 12.64
CA GLN A 69 0.41 -11.63 11.37
C GLN A 69 -0.48 -11.19 10.20
N LEU A 70 -1.79 -11.07 10.43
CA LEU A 70 -2.71 -10.52 9.45
C LEU A 70 -2.32 -9.10 9.05
N ILE A 71 -2.18 -8.21 10.04
CA ILE A 71 -1.90 -6.80 9.78
C ILE A 71 -0.61 -6.66 8.99
N SER A 72 0.48 -7.29 9.43
CA SER A 72 1.79 -7.15 8.79
C SER A 72 1.78 -7.68 7.36
N SER A 73 1.22 -8.87 7.12
CA SER A 73 1.19 -9.47 5.78
C SER A 73 0.28 -8.69 4.82
N LEU A 74 -0.90 -8.29 5.27
CA LEU A 74 -1.86 -7.56 4.45
C LEU A 74 -1.33 -6.17 4.09
N LEU A 75 -0.77 -5.44 5.05
CA LEU A 75 -0.21 -4.11 4.81
C LEU A 75 1.01 -4.16 3.89
N ALA A 76 1.93 -5.12 4.10
CA ALA A 76 3.12 -5.25 3.27
C ALA A 76 2.76 -5.47 1.80
N VAL A 77 1.90 -6.47 1.51
CA VAL A 77 1.49 -6.76 0.13
C VAL A 77 0.65 -5.64 -0.46
N SER A 78 -0.27 -5.06 0.33
CA SER A 78 -1.14 -3.98 -0.13
C SER A 78 -0.36 -2.72 -0.50
N CYS A 79 0.56 -2.25 0.35
CA CYS A 79 1.35 -1.05 0.08
C CYS A 79 2.18 -1.19 -1.19
N VAL A 80 2.83 -2.35 -1.39
CA VAL A 80 3.61 -2.60 -2.61
C VAL A 80 2.70 -2.62 -3.84
N THR A 81 1.60 -3.38 -3.81
CA THR A 81 0.69 -3.50 -4.95
C THR A 81 0.03 -2.16 -5.31
N VAL A 82 -0.42 -1.41 -4.31
CA VAL A 82 -1.02 -0.08 -4.52
C VAL A 82 0.00 0.90 -5.10
N ALA A 83 1.27 0.83 -4.67
CA ALA A 83 2.33 1.65 -5.24
C ALA A 83 2.55 1.36 -6.73
N PHE A 84 2.53 0.08 -7.13
CA PHE A 84 2.60 -0.29 -8.55
C PHE A 84 1.38 0.20 -9.33
N CYS A 85 0.16 0.00 -8.82
CA CYS A 85 -1.07 0.49 -9.45
C CYS A 85 -1.09 2.02 -9.59
N SER A 86 -0.68 2.74 -8.55
CA SER A 86 -0.61 4.21 -8.60
C SER A 86 0.42 4.72 -9.60
N ASN A 87 1.52 3.99 -9.77
CA ASN A 87 2.58 4.34 -10.70
C ASN A 87 2.21 4.06 -12.16
N LEU A 88 1.17 3.26 -12.44
CA LEU A 88 0.59 3.09 -13.79
C LEU A 88 0.10 4.41 -14.38
N LEU A 89 -0.27 5.39 -13.57
CA LEU A 89 -0.61 6.73 -14.03
C LEU A 89 0.53 7.36 -14.84
N MET A 90 1.78 7.19 -14.39
CA MET A 90 2.95 7.65 -15.13
C MET A 90 3.09 6.95 -16.50
N VAL A 91 2.79 5.66 -16.54
CA VAL A 91 2.82 4.87 -17.79
C VAL A 91 1.71 5.34 -18.73
N GLN A 92 0.51 5.57 -18.23
CA GLN A 92 -0.61 6.11 -19.02
C GLN A 92 -0.29 7.50 -19.59
N ASP A 93 0.27 8.41 -18.78
CA ASP A 93 0.69 9.73 -19.23
C ASP A 93 1.80 9.66 -20.30
N LYS A 94 2.63 8.60 -20.29
CA LYS A 94 3.61 8.35 -21.36
C LYS A 94 2.92 7.90 -22.66
N VAL A 95 2.03 6.93 -22.56
CA VAL A 95 1.31 6.34 -23.71
C VAL A 95 0.41 7.37 -24.39
N THR A 96 -0.30 8.20 -23.61
CA THR A 96 -1.17 9.25 -24.12
C THR A 96 -0.43 10.48 -24.64
N GLY A 97 0.89 10.54 -24.44
CA GLY A 97 1.70 11.69 -24.86
C GLY A 97 1.64 12.90 -23.91
N SER A 98 0.83 12.85 -22.85
CA SER A 98 0.68 13.94 -21.87
C SER A 98 2.01 14.34 -21.20
N ILE A 99 2.98 13.42 -21.12
CA ILE A 99 4.35 13.73 -20.67
C ILE A 99 5.07 14.68 -21.64
N LYS A 100 4.81 14.61 -22.95
CA LYS A 100 5.41 15.51 -23.93
C LYS A 100 4.92 16.94 -23.70
N ASP A 101 3.63 17.11 -23.43
CA ASP A 101 3.03 18.41 -23.11
C ASP A 101 3.60 18.99 -21.81
N LEU A 102 3.82 18.16 -20.82
CA LEU A 102 4.47 18.58 -19.58
C LEU A 102 5.94 18.96 -19.76
N ARG A 103 6.66 18.37 -20.73
CA ARG A 103 8.06 18.71 -21.05
C ARG A 103 8.21 20.02 -21.83
N ILE A 104 7.18 20.47 -22.55
CA ILE A 104 7.15 21.78 -23.22
C ILE A 104 7.06 22.91 -22.20
N THR A 105 6.52 22.64 -21.00
CA THR A 105 6.51 23.61 -19.91
C THR A 105 7.92 23.78 -19.31
N PRO A 106 8.28 24.96 -18.74
CA PRO A 106 9.61 25.21 -18.18
C PRO A 106 9.85 24.44 -16.86
N VAL A 107 9.45 23.17 -16.81
CA VAL A 107 9.60 22.27 -15.65
C VAL A 107 10.79 21.35 -15.88
N ARG A 108 11.71 21.32 -14.91
CA ARG A 108 12.85 20.39 -14.98
C ARG A 108 12.35 18.94 -14.92
N THR A 109 12.96 18.07 -15.73
CA THR A 109 12.61 16.63 -15.81
C THR A 109 12.70 15.93 -14.44
N SER A 110 13.67 16.35 -13.60
CA SER A 110 13.79 15.85 -12.24
C SER A 110 12.58 16.22 -11.34
N ALA A 111 12.03 17.42 -11.52
CA ALA A 111 10.84 17.84 -10.77
C ALA A 111 9.60 17.05 -11.20
N LEU A 112 9.53 16.63 -12.47
CA LEU A 112 8.48 15.76 -12.96
C LEU A 112 8.55 14.37 -12.31
N ALA A 113 9.74 13.75 -12.29
CA ALA A 113 9.96 12.44 -11.67
C ALA A 113 9.63 12.46 -10.16
N VAL A 114 10.11 13.48 -9.44
CA VAL A 114 9.79 13.66 -8.02
C VAL A 114 8.29 13.90 -7.81
N GLY A 115 7.62 14.61 -8.72
CA GLY A 115 6.18 14.82 -8.67
C GLY A 115 5.38 13.52 -8.76
N TYR A 116 5.76 12.61 -9.66
CA TYR A 116 5.15 11.28 -9.75
C TYR A 116 5.46 10.44 -8.52
N PHE A 117 6.70 10.43 -8.05
CA PHE A 117 7.08 9.73 -6.83
C PHE A 117 6.26 10.18 -5.62
N CYS A 118 6.19 11.49 -5.37
CA CYS A 118 5.41 12.04 -4.27
C CYS A 118 3.91 11.73 -4.39
N SER A 119 3.35 11.78 -5.61
CA SER A 119 1.93 11.45 -5.80
C SER A 119 1.63 9.98 -5.54
N THR A 120 2.52 9.08 -5.99
CA THR A 120 2.41 7.65 -5.71
C THR A 120 2.52 7.38 -4.21
N ALA A 121 3.48 8.00 -3.51
CA ALA A 121 3.63 7.87 -2.07
C ALA A 121 2.38 8.33 -1.30
N VAL A 122 1.81 9.48 -1.67
CA VAL A 122 0.59 9.99 -1.04
C VAL A 122 -0.61 9.07 -1.32
N ALA A 123 -0.80 8.64 -2.57
CA ALA A 123 -1.91 7.75 -2.94
C ALA A 123 -1.81 6.40 -2.21
N THR A 124 -0.62 5.79 -2.21
CA THR A 124 -0.35 4.52 -1.50
C THR A 124 -0.54 4.66 0.00
N GLY A 125 -0.05 5.76 0.60
CA GLY A 125 -0.23 6.03 2.02
C GLY A 125 -1.70 6.15 2.42
N ILE A 126 -2.52 6.86 1.63
CA ILE A 126 -3.96 6.99 1.89
C ILE A 126 -4.65 5.62 1.84
N VAL A 127 -4.39 4.82 0.80
CA VAL A 127 -4.97 3.47 0.66
C VAL A 127 -4.45 2.55 1.76
N GLY A 128 -3.17 2.64 2.14
CA GLY A 128 -2.58 1.88 3.25
C GLY A 128 -3.23 2.20 4.60
N ILE A 129 -3.52 3.48 4.89
CA ILE A 129 -4.24 3.88 6.10
C ILE A 129 -5.68 3.34 6.10
N VAL A 130 -6.36 3.35 4.96
CA VAL A 130 -7.70 2.76 4.83
C VAL A 130 -7.67 1.25 5.07
N ALA A 131 -6.70 0.55 4.47
CA ALA A 131 -6.51 -0.88 4.67
C ALA A 131 -6.20 -1.21 6.15
N PHE A 132 -5.36 -0.41 6.80
CA PHE A 132 -5.09 -0.55 8.23
C PHE A 132 -6.35 -0.33 9.08
N GLY A 133 -7.15 0.67 8.76
CA GLY A 133 -8.44 0.91 9.43
C GLY A 133 -9.39 -0.28 9.32
N LEU A 134 -9.47 -0.93 8.16
CA LEU A 134 -10.25 -2.16 7.98
C LEU A 134 -9.71 -3.32 8.82
N CYS A 135 -8.39 -3.46 8.93
CA CYS A 135 -7.77 -4.47 9.82
C CYS A 135 -8.11 -4.22 11.30
N LEU A 136 -8.05 -2.96 11.74
CA LEU A 136 -8.42 -2.60 13.12
C LEU A 136 -9.89 -2.91 13.43
N LEU A 137 -10.79 -2.61 12.49
CA LEU A 137 -12.21 -2.97 12.64
C LEU A 137 -12.41 -4.48 12.78
N TYR A 138 -11.69 -5.27 11.99
CA TYR A 138 -11.73 -6.72 12.08
C TYR A 138 -11.22 -7.24 13.43
N LEU A 139 -10.08 -6.73 13.92
CA LEU A 139 -9.52 -7.10 15.23
C LEU A 139 -10.44 -6.71 16.38
N ALA A 140 -11.07 -5.55 16.30
CA ALA A 140 -12.04 -5.11 17.31
C ALA A 140 -13.25 -6.05 17.40
N GLN A 141 -13.70 -6.64 16.28
CA GLN A 141 -14.77 -7.65 16.28
C GLN A 141 -14.33 -8.97 16.94
N MET A 142 -13.05 -9.31 16.87
CA MET A 142 -12.48 -10.47 17.58
C MET A 142 -12.22 -10.21 19.07
N GLY A 143 -12.49 -9.00 19.56
CA GLY A 143 -12.26 -8.64 20.97
C GLY A 143 -10.81 -8.35 21.33
N PHE A 144 -9.92 -8.25 20.33
CA PHE A 144 -8.53 -7.87 20.54
C PHE A 144 -8.35 -6.37 20.33
N TYR A 145 -7.80 -5.70 21.35
CA TYR A 145 -7.51 -4.27 21.29
C TYR A 145 -6.00 -4.04 21.31
N MET A 146 -5.50 -3.34 20.29
CA MET A 146 -4.11 -2.92 20.23
C MET A 146 -3.85 -1.74 21.18
N SER A 147 -2.69 -1.74 21.82
CA SER A 147 -2.23 -0.58 22.58
C SER A 147 -1.99 0.63 21.64
N LEU A 148 -2.09 1.83 22.19
CA LEU A 148 -1.79 3.06 21.43
C LEU A 148 -0.37 3.05 20.84
N LEU A 149 0.59 2.46 21.55
CA LEU A 149 1.96 2.30 21.07
C LEU A 149 2.04 1.36 19.86
N ASP A 150 1.28 0.27 19.87
CA ASP A 150 1.23 -0.69 18.75
C ASP A 150 0.64 -0.03 17.50
N VAL A 151 -0.44 0.74 17.67
CA VAL A 151 -1.05 1.50 16.57
C VAL A 151 -0.06 2.49 15.96
N LEU A 152 0.71 3.22 16.79
CA LEU A 152 1.74 4.15 16.33
C LEU A 152 2.89 3.42 15.62
N ALA A 153 3.31 2.27 16.13
CA ALA A 153 4.34 1.44 15.50
C ALA A 153 3.90 0.95 14.12
N VAL A 154 2.65 0.47 13.98
CA VAL A 154 2.11 0.02 12.70
C VAL A 154 1.91 1.20 11.74
N LEU A 155 1.52 2.38 12.20
CA LEU A 155 1.46 3.58 11.35
C LEU A 155 2.84 3.97 10.83
N LEU A 156 3.88 3.86 11.64
CA LEU A 156 5.26 4.06 11.19
C LEU A 156 5.65 3.03 10.13
N ASP A 157 5.28 1.76 10.34
CA ASP A 157 5.53 0.69 9.38
C ASP A 157 4.82 0.94 8.04
N VAL A 158 3.56 1.40 8.06
CA VAL A 158 2.83 1.81 6.85
C VAL A 158 3.57 2.90 6.07
N VAL A 159 4.16 3.88 6.77
CA VAL A 159 4.97 4.94 6.12
C VAL A 159 6.22 4.35 5.47
N LEU A 160 6.94 3.47 6.18
CA LEU A 160 8.14 2.82 5.66
C LEU A 160 7.82 1.92 4.45
N LEU A 161 6.77 1.10 4.55
CA LEU A 161 6.29 0.25 3.46
C LEU A 161 5.84 1.07 2.25
N THR A 162 5.19 2.21 2.47
CA THR A 162 4.78 3.14 1.42
C THR A 162 6.00 3.69 0.68
N LEU A 163 7.02 4.14 1.41
CA LEU A 163 8.26 4.63 0.81
C LEU A 163 9.01 3.53 0.07
N PHE A 164 9.10 2.34 0.65
CA PHE A 164 9.72 1.19 0.01
C PHE A 164 8.99 0.80 -1.28
N GLY A 165 7.66 0.62 -1.22
CA GLY A 165 6.84 0.26 -2.39
C GLY A 165 6.91 1.30 -3.49
N THR A 166 6.90 2.60 -3.16
CA THR A 166 7.03 3.68 -4.14
C THR A 166 8.42 3.74 -4.76
N ALA A 167 9.49 3.51 -3.98
CA ALA A 167 10.85 3.45 -4.49
C ALA A 167 11.01 2.26 -5.45
N LEU A 168 10.53 1.08 -5.05
CA LEU A 168 10.58 -0.14 -5.85
C LEU A 168 9.81 0.03 -7.17
N SER A 169 8.56 0.48 -7.12
CA SER A 169 7.73 0.68 -8.32
C SER A 169 8.31 1.74 -9.25
N SER A 170 8.91 2.81 -8.70
CA SER A 170 9.57 3.85 -9.49
C SER A 170 10.83 3.34 -10.16
N ALA A 171 11.63 2.52 -9.48
CA ALA A 171 12.83 1.90 -10.05
C ALA A 171 12.49 0.97 -11.22
N VAL A 172 11.46 0.12 -11.05
CA VAL A 172 10.97 -0.78 -12.10
C VAL A 172 10.48 0.02 -13.32
N ASN A 173 9.67 1.06 -13.11
CA ASN A 173 9.16 1.89 -14.20
C ASN A 173 10.26 2.69 -14.93
N PHE A 174 11.29 3.09 -14.21
CA PHE A 174 12.46 3.74 -14.83
C PHE A 174 13.21 2.75 -15.74
N HIS A 175 13.41 1.52 -15.28
CA HIS A 175 14.12 0.49 -16.04
C HIS A 175 13.34 0.05 -17.29
N LEU A 176 12.03 -0.14 -17.19
CA LEU A 176 11.16 -0.47 -18.32
C LEU A 176 11.10 0.66 -19.36
N SER A 177 11.23 1.91 -18.93
CA SER A 177 11.24 3.08 -19.83
C SER A 177 12.52 3.21 -20.64
N THR A 178 13.65 2.68 -20.17
CA THR A 178 14.94 2.73 -20.88
C THR A 178 15.07 1.64 -21.94
N ASN A 179 14.39 0.52 -21.78
CA ASN A 179 14.47 -0.61 -22.70
C ASN A 179 13.41 -0.58 -23.82
N GLY A 180 12.54 0.41 -23.82
CA GLY A 180 11.44 0.58 -24.80
C GLY A 180 11.66 1.70 -25.83
N GLN A 181 12.91 2.18 -26.00
CA GLN A 181 13.29 3.14 -27.06
C GLN A 181 14.08 2.45 -28.15
#